data_220d99572a75a32e333e90799ceb6783
#
_entry.id   220d99572a75a32e333e90799ceb6783
#
_cell.length_a   1.000
_cell.length_b   1.000
_cell.length_c   1.000
_cell.angle_alpha   90.00
_cell.angle_beta   90.00
_cell.angle_gamma   90.00
#
_symmetry.space_group_name_H-M   'P 1'
#
loop_
_entity.id
_entity.type
_entity.pdbx_description
1 polymer ?
#
loop_
_entity_poly.entity_id
_entity_poly.type
_entity_poly.pdbx_seq_one_letter_code
_entity_poly.pdbx_strand_id
1 'polypeptide(L)'
;MGSKGGLKHLKRLPAPSYWPIHRKEAAWAPKPNAGAHAAKSCLPLGVILRDALHVAKTRREVVRILSQGKVKVDGRTRYDENHPVGLMDVIELADANLAYRILPVERQGLTLVRIPKDEAKFKLCKVMDKKVAPKGRLQFGVHDGRNVIIPKDETAAPYQTNDTLRVSVPTQRILNHIKFEKGNLALVVAGRNAGKSGKIVELQNGTATRPAMVTIEDQAGSKFDTIVDYTFVVGTDKPAIKLEAA
;
A
#
# COMPACT_ATOMS: atom_id res chain seq x y z
N MET A 1 11.36 -23.95 -28.39
CA MET A 1 11.60 -22.57 -27.91
C MET A 1 11.21 -22.49 -26.43
N GLY A 2 12.12 -22.08 -25.55
CA GLY A 2 11.82 -21.88 -24.14
C GLY A 2 10.87 -20.72 -23.95
N SER A 3 9.89 -20.86 -23.02
CA SER A 3 9.00 -19.78 -22.61
C SER A 3 9.81 -18.72 -21.88
N LYS A 4 9.88 -17.51 -22.42
CA LYS A 4 10.54 -16.35 -21.79
C LYS A 4 9.64 -15.60 -20.79
N GLY A 5 8.38 -16.02 -20.64
CA GLY A 5 7.41 -15.42 -19.71
C GLY A 5 7.45 -16.06 -18.33
N GLY A 6 6.97 -15.32 -17.32
CA GLY A 6 6.77 -15.87 -15.98
C GLY A 6 5.74 -17.01 -15.97
N LEU A 7 5.90 -17.95 -15.04
CA LEU A 7 4.94 -19.04 -14.85
C LEU A 7 3.53 -18.50 -14.55
N LYS A 8 2.50 -19.08 -15.17
CA LYS A 8 1.09 -18.73 -14.92
C LYS A 8 0.60 -19.15 -13.53
N HIS A 9 1.27 -20.12 -12.92
CA HIS A 9 0.88 -20.72 -11.64
C HIS A 9 1.80 -20.29 -10.51
N LEU A 10 1.28 -20.25 -9.29
CA LEU A 10 2.02 -20.06 -8.05
C LEU A 10 1.72 -21.25 -7.13
N LYS A 11 2.76 -21.93 -6.65
CA LYS A 11 2.63 -22.93 -5.59
C LYS A 11 2.60 -22.26 -4.23
N ARG A 12 1.93 -22.87 -3.22
CA ARG A 12 1.85 -22.32 -1.86
C ARG A 12 3.21 -22.18 -1.17
N LEU A 13 4.14 -23.08 -1.43
CA LEU A 13 5.49 -23.03 -0.82
C LEU A 13 6.27 -21.75 -1.17
N PRO A 14 6.36 -21.33 -2.46
CA PRO A 14 7.05 -20.09 -2.84
C PRO A 14 6.19 -18.83 -2.70
N ALA A 15 4.98 -18.91 -2.16
CA ALA A 15 4.16 -17.73 -1.88
C ALA A 15 4.84 -16.81 -0.83
N PRO A 16 4.62 -15.49 -0.84
CA PRO A 16 5.16 -14.58 0.17
C PRO A 16 4.85 -15.03 1.60
N SER A 17 5.80 -14.87 2.52
CA SER A 17 5.69 -15.41 3.89
C SER A 17 4.56 -14.80 4.70
N TYR A 18 4.20 -13.56 4.44
CA TYR A 18 3.17 -12.79 5.13
C TYR A 18 1.73 -13.12 4.69
N TRP A 19 1.55 -13.97 3.64
CA TRP A 19 0.21 -14.37 3.27
C TRP A 19 -0.41 -15.28 4.34
N PRO A 20 -1.65 -15.03 4.78
CA PRO A 20 -2.34 -15.82 5.79
C PRO A 20 -2.88 -17.13 5.20
N ILE A 21 -2.01 -17.95 4.61
CA ILE A 21 -2.36 -19.24 3.98
C ILE A 21 -1.61 -20.40 4.61
N HIS A 22 -2.29 -21.53 4.83
CA HIS A 22 -1.65 -22.77 5.26
C HIS A 22 -0.85 -23.40 4.12
N ARG A 23 0.49 -23.45 4.24
CA ARG A 23 1.38 -23.80 3.13
C ARG A 23 1.27 -25.24 2.63
N LYS A 24 0.95 -26.19 3.53
CA LYS A 24 0.89 -27.61 3.22
C LYS A 24 -0.53 -28.14 2.93
N GLU A 25 -1.56 -27.34 3.10
CA GLU A 25 -2.96 -27.75 2.91
C GLU A 25 -3.30 -28.04 1.44
N ALA A 26 -2.76 -27.27 0.52
CA ALA A 26 -2.96 -27.44 -0.92
C ALA A 26 -1.71 -27.08 -1.72
N ALA A 27 -1.59 -27.59 -2.95
CA ALA A 27 -0.43 -27.35 -3.80
C ALA A 27 -0.36 -25.93 -4.37
N TRP A 28 -1.51 -25.33 -4.68
CA TRP A 28 -1.62 -24.08 -5.42
C TRP A 28 -2.09 -22.91 -4.56
N ALA A 29 -1.57 -21.73 -4.87
CA ALA A 29 -2.04 -20.45 -4.34
C ALA A 29 -2.56 -19.56 -5.46
N PRO A 30 -3.54 -18.66 -5.21
CA PRO A 30 -3.94 -17.66 -6.17
C PRO A 30 -2.75 -16.79 -6.54
N LYS A 31 -2.41 -16.72 -7.84
CA LYS A 31 -1.33 -15.87 -8.32
C LYS A 31 -1.88 -14.48 -8.63
N PRO A 32 -1.33 -13.40 -8.05
CA PRO A 32 -1.77 -12.04 -8.38
C PRO A 32 -1.54 -11.76 -9.87
N ASN A 33 -2.53 -11.14 -10.51
CA ASN A 33 -2.40 -10.60 -11.85
C ASN A 33 -1.53 -9.33 -11.84
N ALA A 34 -1.08 -8.88 -13.01
CA ALA A 34 -0.43 -7.59 -13.14
C ALA A 34 -1.40 -6.47 -12.74
N GLY A 35 -0.94 -5.51 -11.96
CA GLY A 35 -1.78 -4.42 -11.45
C GLY A 35 -0.99 -3.37 -10.68
N ALA A 36 -1.65 -2.71 -9.75
CA ALA A 36 -1.11 -1.60 -8.98
C ALA A 36 0.13 -1.95 -8.15
N HIS A 37 0.20 -3.16 -7.65
CA HIS A 37 1.26 -3.60 -6.74
C HIS A 37 2.01 -4.81 -7.30
N ALA A 38 3.31 -4.89 -6.98
CA ALA A 38 4.13 -6.03 -7.37
C ALA A 38 3.69 -7.31 -6.62
N ALA A 39 3.81 -8.47 -7.27
CA ALA A 39 3.39 -9.75 -6.71
C ALA A 39 4.04 -10.11 -5.35
N LYS A 40 5.23 -9.55 -5.07
CA LYS A 40 5.94 -9.75 -3.80
C LYS A 40 5.44 -8.84 -2.66
N SER A 41 4.70 -7.78 -2.97
CA SER A 41 4.22 -6.77 -2.02
C SER A 41 2.70 -6.56 -2.07
N CYS A 42 1.95 -7.58 -2.48
CA CYS A 42 0.50 -7.54 -2.55
C CYS A 42 -0.14 -8.82 -2.02
N LEU A 43 -1.41 -8.73 -1.69
CA LEU A 43 -2.31 -9.84 -1.37
C LEU A 43 -3.34 -9.97 -2.50
N PRO A 44 -3.56 -11.16 -3.08
CA PRO A 44 -4.68 -11.38 -3.98
C PRO A 44 -6.01 -11.17 -3.27
N LEU A 45 -6.97 -10.53 -3.93
CA LEU A 45 -8.28 -10.25 -3.35
C LEU A 45 -9.00 -11.53 -2.85
N GLY A 46 -8.81 -12.64 -3.56
CA GLY A 46 -9.34 -13.95 -3.15
C GLY A 46 -8.78 -14.47 -1.83
N VAL A 47 -7.50 -14.26 -1.56
CA VAL A 47 -6.86 -14.60 -0.27
C VAL A 47 -7.40 -13.71 0.85
N ILE A 48 -7.59 -12.43 0.56
CA ILE A 48 -8.13 -11.46 1.53
C ILE A 48 -9.53 -11.88 1.98
N LEU A 49 -10.42 -12.18 1.05
CA LEU A 49 -11.81 -12.54 1.36
C LEU A 49 -11.95 -13.90 2.05
N ARG A 50 -11.10 -14.86 1.68
CA ARG A 50 -11.18 -16.23 2.22
C ARG A 50 -10.36 -16.42 3.48
N ASP A 51 -9.07 -16.07 3.42
CA ASP A 51 -8.09 -16.49 4.43
C ASP A 51 -7.85 -15.41 5.49
N ALA A 52 -8.06 -14.12 5.17
CA ALA A 52 -7.85 -13.02 6.11
C ALA A 52 -9.16 -12.53 6.77
N LEU A 53 -10.22 -12.34 5.99
CA LEU A 53 -11.51 -11.82 6.49
C LEU A 53 -12.52 -12.94 6.78
N HIS A 54 -12.29 -14.17 6.32
CA HIS A 54 -13.18 -15.31 6.47
C HIS A 54 -14.63 -15.05 6.02
N VAL A 55 -14.83 -14.16 5.05
CA VAL A 55 -16.14 -13.83 4.46
C VAL A 55 -16.64 -14.98 3.59
N ALA A 56 -15.73 -15.75 3.00
CA ALA A 56 -16.00 -16.92 2.19
C ALA A 56 -15.12 -18.08 2.64
N LYS A 57 -15.68 -19.31 2.60
CA LYS A 57 -14.92 -20.53 2.93
C LYS A 57 -14.21 -21.13 1.71
N THR A 58 -14.84 -21.01 0.55
CA THR A 58 -14.36 -21.63 -0.69
C THR A 58 -14.05 -20.61 -1.77
N ARG A 59 -13.20 -21.00 -2.73
CA ARG A 59 -12.91 -20.18 -3.90
C ARG A 59 -14.18 -19.87 -4.71
N ARG A 60 -15.11 -20.84 -4.83
CA ARG A 60 -16.38 -20.66 -5.56
C ARG A 60 -17.25 -19.56 -4.93
N GLU A 61 -17.31 -19.50 -3.63
CA GLU A 61 -18.01 -18.43 -2.91
C GLU A 61 -17.36 -17.07 -3.13
N VAL A 62 -16.01 -16.99 -3.08
CA VAL A 62 -15.27 -15.76 -3.41
C VAL A 62 -15.66 -15.25 -4.80
N VAL A 63 -15.57 -16.11 -5.82
CA VAL A 63 -15.92 -15.74 -7.20
C VAL A 63 -17.38 -15.27 -7.28
N ARG A 64 -18.31 -15.92 -6.58
CA ARG A 64 -19.73 -15.53 -6.53
C ARG A 64 -19.92 -14.15 -5.90
N ILE A 65 -19.26 -13.86 -4.78
CA ILE A 65 -19.30 -12.56 -4.11
C ILE A 65 -18.76 -11.46 -5.03
N LEU A 66 -17.62 -11.72 -5.69
CA LEU A 66 -17.01 -10.78 -6.60
C LEU A 66 -17.86 -10.53 -7.85
N SER A 67 -18.46 -11.58 -8.45
CA SER A 67 -19.34 -11.45 -9.61
C SER A 67 -20.59 -10.61 -9.32
N GLN A 68 -21.08 -10.61 -8.07
CA GLN A 68 -22.19 -9.76 -7.63
C GLN A 68 -21.78 -8.28 -7.43
N GLY A 69 -20.50 -7.92 -7.60
CA GLY A 69 -20.03 -6.55 -7.47
C GLY A 69 -20.01 -6.00 -6.04
N LYS A 70 -20.02 -6.87 -5.02
CA LYS A 70 -20.13 -6.51 -3.59
C LYS A 70 -18.85 -6.00 -2.98
N VAL A 71 -17.72 -6.12 -3.69
CA VAL A 71 -16.39 -5.72 -3.20
C VAL A 71 -15.84 -4.60 -4.05
N LYS A 72 -15.43 -3.52 -3.38
CA LYS A 72 -14.73 -2.40 -4.01
C LYS A 72 -13.30 -2.33 -3.47
N VAL A 73 -12.37 -2.02 -4.36
CA VAL A 73 -10.98 -1.68 -4.01
C VAL A 73 -10.72 -0.28 -4.52
N ASP A 74 -10.32 0.62 -3.63
CA ASP A 74 -10.12 2.04 -3.92
C ASP A 74 -11.36 2.66 -4.62
N GLY A 75 -12.56 2.39 -4.09
CA GLY A 75 -13.84 2.89 -4.60
C GLY A 75 -14.28 2.31 -5.96
N ARG A 76 -13.52 1.37 -6.55
CA ARG A 76 -13.85 0.69 -7.81
C ARG A 76 -14.25 -0.76 -7.56
N THR A 77 -15.38 -1.19 -8.10
CA THR A 77 -15.80 -2.59 -8.04
C THR A 77 -14.78 -3.49 -8.75
N ARG A 78 -14.40 -4.58 -8.09
CA ARG A 78 -13.47 -5.59 -8.63
C ARG A 78 -14.15 -6.94 -8.71
N TYR A 79 -13.97 -7.59 -9.86
CA TYR A 79 -14.58 -8.89 -10.18
C TYR A 79 -13.56 -10.02 -10.17
N ASP A 80 -12.27 -9.72 -10.21
CA ASP A 80 -11.19 -10.70 -10.31
C ASP A 80 -10.64 -11.07 -8.94
N GLU A 81 -10.64 -12.36 -8.61
CA GLU A 81 -10.07 -12.90 -7.37
C GLU A 81 -8.54 -12.74 -7.28
N ASN A 82 -7.87 -12.65 -8.43
CA ASN A 82 -6.42 -12.47 -8.53
C ASN A 82 -6.00 -11.00 -8.55
N HIS A 83 -6.94 -10.06 -8.34
CA HIS A 83 -6.60 -8.64 -8.30
C HIS A 83 -5.60 -8.36 -7.16
N PRO A 84 -4.42 -7.76 -7.46
CA PRO A 84 -3.43 -7.45 -6.45
C PRO A 84 -3.89 -6.24 -5.61
N VAL A 85 -3.96 -6.42 -4.32
CA VAL A 85 -4.25 -5.38 -3.33
C VAL A 85 -3.04 -5.21 -2.43
N GLY A 86 -2.58 -4.00 -2.23
CA GLY A 86 -1.31 -3.74 -1.54
C GLY A 86 -1.39 -2.62 -0.51
N LEU A 87 -0.24 -2.08 -0.19
CA LEU A 87 -0.08 -1.04 0.82
C LEU A 87 -1.03 0.15 0.60
N MET A 88 -1.68 0.59 1.66
CA MET A 88 -2.62 1.72 1.72
C MET A 88 -3.92 1.53 0.93
N ASP A 89 -4.11 0.41 0.19
CA ASP A 89 -5.36 0.16 -0.52
C ASP A 89 -6.53 0.01 0.46
N VAL A 90 -7.68 0.52 0.04
CA VAL A 90 -8.92 0.46 0.80
C VAL A 90 -9.84 -0.58 0.17
N ILE A 91 -10.30 -1.52 0.98
CA ILE A 91 -11.26 -2.55 0.59
C ILE A 91 -12.59 -2.27 1.28
N GLU A 92 -13.64 -2.14 0.49
CA GLU A 92 -15.01 -1.93 1.00
C GLU A 92 -15.88 -3.16 0.68
N LEU A 93 -16.55 -3.67 1.70
CA LEU A 93 -17.56 -4.72 1.60
C LEU A 93 -18.93 -4.08 1.68
N ALA A 94 -19.64 -4.01 0.55
CA ALA A 94 -20.93 -3.30 0.46
C ALA A 94 -21.99 -3.89 1.41
N ASP A 95 -22.15 -5.20 1.43
CA ASP A 95 -23.18 -5.87 2.22
C ASP A 95 -22.95 -5.74 3.73
N ALA A 96 -21.71 -5.88 4.16
CA ALA A 96 -21.35 -5.79 5.59
C ALA A 96 -21.16 -4.35 6.05
N ASN A 97 -21.12 -3.40 5.12
CA ASN A 97 -20.89 -1.98 5.41
C ASN A 97 -19.56 -1.71 6.15
N LEU A 98 -18.56 -2.54 5.86
CA LEU A 98 -17.24 -2.53 6.47
C LEU A 98 -16.20 -2.04 5.47
N ALA A 99 -15.22 -1.30 5.99
CA ALA A 99 -14.07 -0.86 5.22
C ALA A 99 -12.77 -1.26 5.94
N TYR A 100 -11.80 -1.70 5.16
CA TYR A 100 -10.49 -2.13 5.63
C TYR A 100 -9.40 -1.44 4.83
N ARG A 101 -8.30 -1.13 5.48
CA ARG A 101 -7.07 -0.63 4.84
C ARG A 101 -5.95 -1.63 5.05
N ILE A 102 -5.13 -1.83 4.02
CA ILE A 102 -3.93 -2.67 4.13
C ILE A 102 -2.79 -1.84 4.66
N LEU A 103 -2.27 -2.24 5.82
CA LEU A 103 -1.13 -1.64 6.48
C LEU A 103 -0.09 -2.70 6.85
N PRO A 104 1.19 -2.33 6.92
CA PRO A 104 2.21 -3.21 7.48
C PRO A 104 2.03 -3.25 9.00
N VAL A 105 2.07 -4.46 9.54
CA VAL A 105 2.06 -4.71 11.00
C VAL A 105 3.35 -5.45 11.37
N GLU A 106 3.88 -5.15 12.55
CA GLU A 106 5.13 -5.72 13.03
C GLU A 106 5.05 -7.25 13.01
N ARG A 107 6.08 -7.90 12.41
CA ARG A 107 6.23 -9.36 12.27
C ARG A 107 5.16 -10.08 11.44
N GLN A 108 4.02 -9.45 11.13
CA GLN A 108 2.93 -10.07 10.37
C GLN A 108 2.94 -9.69 8.88
N GLY A 109 3.66 -8.61 8.52
CA GLY A 109 3.68 -8.09 7.16
C GLY A 109 2.43 -7.27 6.85
N LEU A 110 1.85 -7.42 5.66
CA LEU A 110 0.65 -6.69 5.27
C LEU A 110 -0.60 -7.30 5.91
N THR A 111 -1.31 -6.50 6.68
CA THR A 111 -2.52 -6.90 7.42
C THR A 111 -3.67 -5.93 7.15
N LEU A 112 -4.87 -6.37 7.39
CA LEU A 112 -6.10 -5.60 7.21
C LEU A 112 -6.47 -4.89 8.52
N VAL A 113 -6.52 -3.58 8.48
CA VAL A 113 -6.97 -2.74 9.60
C VAL A 113 -8.35 -2.20 9.30
N ARG A 114 -9.30 -2.41 10.20
CA ARG A 114 -10.67 -1.88 10.06
C ARG A 114 -10.65 -0.37 10.24
N ILE A 115 -11.22 0.35 9.26
CA ILE A 115 -11.29 1.81 9.22
C ILE A 115 -12.74 2.32 9.21
N PRO A 116 -12.99 3.55 9.67
CA PRO A 116 -14.26 4.21 9.50
C PRO A 116 -14.49 4.57 8.03
N LYS A 117 -15.77 4.70 7.62
CA LYS A 117 -16.12 5.03 6.21
C LYS A 117 -15.57 6.35 5.72
N ASP A 118 -15.37 7.31 6.60
CA ASP A 118 -14.82 8.61 6.21
C ASP A 118 -13.36 8.49 5.79
N GLU A 119 -12.60 7.59 6.40
CA GLU A 119 -11.24 7.27 5.97
C GLU A 119 -11.20 6.47 4.65
N ALA A 120 -12.27 5.76 4.31
CA ALA A 120 -12.33 5.02 3.04
C ALA A 120 -12.37 5.94 1.81
N LYS A 121 -12.76 7.21 1.97
CA LYS A 121 -12.87 8.19 0.89
C LYS A 121 -11.53 8.72 0.38
N PHE A 122 -10.42 8.42 1.07
CA PHE A 122 -9.10 8.88 0.67
C PHE A 122 -8.02 7.81 0.89
N LYS A 123 -6.93 7.95 0.17
CA LYS A 123 -5.74 7.11 0.24
C LYS A 123 -4.50 7.98 0.38
N LEU A 124 -3.52 7.51 1.15
CA LEU A 124 -2.19 8.12 1.18
C LEU A 124 -1.33 7.46 0.09
N CYS A 125 -0.67 8.28 -0.71
CA CYS A 125 0.17 7.85 -1.83
C CYS A 125 1.56 8.46 -1.70
N LYS A 126 2.61 7.65 -1.57
CA LYS A 126 4.00 8.09 -1.58
C LYS A 126 4.43 8.41 -3.00
N VAL A 127 5.05 9.56 -3.22
CA VAL A 127 5.67 9.95 -4.48
C VAL A 127 6.98 9.19 -4.66
N MET A 128 7.05 8.34 -5.68
CA MET A 128 8.25 7.55 -5.98
C MET A 128 9.12 8.22 -7.03
N ASP A 129 8.49 8.87 -8.01
CA ASP A 129 9.19 9.39 -9.18
C ASP A 129 8.58 10.73 -9.63
N LYS A 130 9.41 11.62 -10.16
CA LYS A 130 9.03 12.93 -10.68
C LYS A 130 9.60 13.09 -12.07
N LYS A 131 8.73 13.24 -13.07
CA LYS A 131 9.09 13.40 -14.48
C LYS A 131 8.45 14.62 -15.07
N VAL A 132 9.11 15.18 -16.07
CA VAL A 132 8.51 16.24 -16.90
C VAL A 132 7.77 15.57 -18.06
N ALA A 133 6.47 15.78 -18.12
CA ALA A 133 5.60 15.31 -19.20
C ALA A 133 5.58 16.34 -20.36
N PRO A 134 5.10 15.94 -21.56
CA PRO A 134 4.94 16.86 -22.68
C PRO A 134 4.18 18.13 -22.30
N LYS A 135 4.53 19.23 -22.95
CA LYS A 135 3.99 20.58 -22.67
C LYS A 135 4.40 21.17 -21.31
N GLY A 136 5.52 20.70 -20.71
CA GLY A 136 6.06 21.22 -19.45
C GLY A 136 5.23 20.91 -18.20
N ARG A 137 4.31 19.94 -18.26
CA ARG A 137 3.57 19.47 -17.09
C ARG A 137 4.45 18.58 -16.22
N LEU A 138 4.22 18.58 -14.90
CA LEU A 138 4.88 17.66 -13.99
C LEU A 138 4.02 16.40 -13.81
N GLN A 139 4.66 15.24 -13.94
CA GLN A 139 4.07 13.93 -13.68
C GLN A 139 4.76 13.31 -12.49
N PHE A 140 3.96 12.86 -11.52
CA PHE A 140 4.42 12.14 -10.33
C PHE A 140 3.95 10.69 -10.40
N GLY A 141 4.90 9.78 -10.36
CA GLY A 141 4.64 8.35 -10.18
C GLY A 141 4.47 8.06 -8.69
N VAL A 142 3.37 7.42 -8.29
CA VAL A 142 3.12 7.05 -6.90
C VAL A 142 3.30 5.55 -6.68
N HIS A 143 3.46 5.13 -5.42
CA HIS A 143 3.79 3.77 -5.02
C HIS A 143 2.81 2.69 -5.51
N ASP A 144 1.57 3.06 -5.81
CA ASP A 144 0.53 2.17 -6.34
C ASP A 144 0.47 2.14 -7.88
N GLY A 145 1.52 2.63 -8.54
CA GLY A 145 1.63 2.64 -10.00
C GLY A 145 0.77 3.67 -10.73
N ARG A 146 0.01 4.49 -10.00
CA ARG A 146 -0.74 5.59 -10.59
C ARG A 146 0.20 6.74 -10.96
N ASN A 147 -0.19 7.51 -11.98
CA ASN A 147 0.48 8.72 -12.36
C ASN A 147 -0.45 9.91 -12.13
N VAL A 148 0.03 10.89 -11.39
CA VAL A 148 -0.67 12.14 -11.12
C VAL A 148 -0.01 13.23 -11.96
N ILE A 149 -0.78 13.89 -12.83
CA ILE A 149 -0.28 14.98 -13.66
C ILE A 149 -0.81 16.29 -13.07
N ILE A 150 0.11 17.21 -12.80
CA ILE A 150 -0.21 18.55 -12.31
C ILE A 150 -0.15 19.53 -13.47
N PRO A 151 -1.17 20.39 -13.65
CA PRO A 151 -1.16 21.45 -14.65
C PRO A 151 0.02 22.40 -14.45
N LYS A 152 0.45 23.07 -15.52
CA LYS A 152 1.60 23.99 -15.48
C LYS A 152 1.37 25.17 -14.53
N ASP A 153 0.13 25.59 -14.39
CA ASP A 153 -0.28 26.72 -13.54
C ASP A 153 -0.14 26.42 -12.03
N GLU A 154 -0.20 25.12 -11.66
CA GLU A 154 0.02 24.65 -10.29
C GLU A 154 1.45 24.14 -10.06
N THR A 155 2.36 24.37 -11.02
CA THR A 155 3.75 23.87 -10.99
C THR A 155 4.58 24.51 -9.85
N ALA A 156 4.08 25.56 -9.23
CA ALA A 156 4.68 26.19 -8.04
C ALA A 156 4.60 25.30 -6.77
N ALA A 157 3.85 24.21 -6.79
CA ALA A 157 3.75 23.32 -5.65
C ALA A 157 5.08 22.54 -5.46
N PRO A 158 5.69 22.61 -4.27
CA PRO A 158 7.03 22.07 -3.99
C PRO A 158 7.00 20.55 -3.73
N TYR A 159 6.31 19.78 -4.59
CA TYR A 159 6.27 18.33 -4.46
C TYR A 159 7.64 17.72 -4.75
N GLN A 160 8.10 16.90 -3.83
CA GLN A 160 9.37 16.17 -3.94
C GLN A 160 9.14 14.65 -3.92
N THR A 161 10.16 13.91 -4.28
CA THR A 161 10.18 12.45 -4.10
C THR A 161 10.16 12.13 -2.60
N ASN A 162 9.53 11.02 -2.22
CA ASN A 162 9.25 10.58 -0.85
C ASN A 162 8.16 11.36 -0.11
N ASP A 163 7.65 12.47 -0.64
CA ASP A 163 6.48 13.12 -0.08
C ASP A 163 5.25 12.22 -0.15
N THR A 164 4.29 12.48 0.71
CA THR A 164 3.01 11.76 0.71
C THR A 164 1.89 12.68 0.26
N LEU A 165 1.11 12.21 -0.70
CA LEU A 165 -0.09 12.86 -1.19
C LEU A 165 -1.33 12.19 -0.60
N ARG A 166 -2.24 12.96 -0.04
CA ARG A 166 -3.57 12.50 0.30
C ARG A 166 -4.47 12.65 -0.92
N VAL A 167 -4.88 11.54 -1.49
CA VAL A 167 -5.64 11.49 -2.74
C VAL A 167 -7.05 11.00 -2.47
N SER A 168 -8.06 11.68 -3.04
CA SER A 168 -9.46 11.24 -2.94
C SER A 168 -9.69 10.00 -3.80
N VAL A 169 -10.54 9.10 -3.30
CA VAL A 169 -10.91 7.85 -3.97
C VAL A 169 -12.42 7.90 -4.23
N PRO A 170 -12.92 7.62 -5.43
CA PRO A 170 -12.24 7.17 -6.65
C PRO A 170 -11.73 8.30 -7.58
N THR A 171 -11.99 9.57 -7.27
CA THR A 171 -11.79 10.72 -8.18
C THR A 171 -10.33 11.09 -8.42
N GLN A 172 -9.40 10.60 -7.59
CA GLN A 172 -7.93 10.81 -7.69
C GLN A 172 -7.49 12.28 -7.61
N ARG A 173 -8.27 13.14 -6.94
CA ARG A 173 -7.88 14.52 -6.68
C ARG A 173 -6.95 14.60 -5.47
N ILE A 174 -5.91 15.41 -5.55
CA ILE A 174 -5.02 15.69 -4.42
C ILE A 174 -5.82 16.55 -3.43
N LEU A 175 -5.96 16.07 -2.20
CA LEU A 175 -6.62 16.76 -1.09
C LEU A 175 -5.63 17.50 -0.22
N ASN A 176 -4.47 16.89 0.04
CA ASN A 176 -3.43 17.43 0.90
C ASN A 176 -2.06 16.88 0.50
N HIS A 177 -1.00 17.57 0.90
CA HIS A 177 0.39 17.22 0.69
C HIS A 177 1.11 17.22 2.04
N ILE A 178 1.80 16.14 2.34
CA ILE A 178 2.62 15.99 3.55
C ILE A 178 4.04 15.80 3.09
N LYS A 179 4.90 16.75 3.45
CA LYS A 179 6.31 16.74 3.07
C LYS A 179 7.09 15.70 3.86
N PHE A 180 8.15 15.20 3.26
CA PHE A 180 9.12 14.34 3.92
C PHE A 180 10.16 15.18 4.66
N GLU A 181 9.82 15.66 5.87
CA GLU A 181 10.66 16.55 6.68
C GLU A 181 10.82 16.00 8.10
N LYS A 182 11.83 16.51 8.83
CA LYS A 182 12.02 16.19 10.26
C LYS A 182 10.81 16.65 11.08
N GLY A 183 10.45 15.87 12.09
CA GLY A 183 9.31 16.13 12.97
C GLY A 183 8.01 15.46 12.51
N ASN A 184 7.87 15.09 11.24
CA ASN A 184 6.67 14.43 10.73
C ASN A 184 6.60 12.96 11.16
N LEU A 185 5.37 12.45 11.28
CA LEU A 185 5.12 11.04 11.61
C LEU A 185 5.32 10.15 10.39
N ALA A 186 6.10 9.10 10.56
CA ALA A 186 6.40 8.12 9.53
C ALA A 186 6.05 6.70 9.98
N LEU A 187 5.65 5.87 9.01
CA LEU A 187 5.40 4.45 9.13
C LEU A 187 6.46 3.70 8.33
N VAL A 188 7.05 2.67 8.91
CA VAL A 188 8.01 1.82 8.20
C VAL A 188 7.26 0.69 7.49
N VAL A 189 7.46 0.60 6.17
CA VAL A 189 6.71 -0.30 5.29
C VAL A 189 7.42 -1.63 5.09
N ALA A 190 8.74 -1.63 5.13
CA ALA A 190 9.55 -2.82 4.84
C ALA A 190 10.78 -2.89 5.73
N GLY A 191 11.48 -4.02 5.68
CA GLY A 191 12.68 -4.29 6.46
C GLY A 191 12.39 -4.84 7.85
N ARG A 192 13.42 -4.84 8.73
CA ARG A 192 13.34 -5.40 10.09
C ARG A 192 12.34 -4.67 10.99
N ASN A 193 12.20 -3.35 10.78
CA ASN A 193 11.34 -2.48 11.57
C ASN A 193 9.98 -2.22 10.91
N ALA A 194 9.57 -3.05 9.93
CA ALA A 194 8.27 -2.92 9.27
C ALA A 194 7.11 -2.94 10.28
N GLY A 195 6.16 -2.02 10.11
CA GLY A 195 5.01 -1.86 11.01
C GLY A 195 5.22 -0.85 12.14
N LYS A 196 6.47 -0.47 12.45
CA LYS A 196 6.73 0.56 13.46
C LYS A 196 6.42 1.95 12.91
N SER A 197 5.92 2.82 13.77
CA SER A 197 5.64 4.22 13.46
C SER A 197 6.29 5.14 14.49
N GLY A 198 6.71 6.32 14.06
CA GLY A 198 7.33 7.29 14.95
C GLY A 198 7.64 8.60 14.27
N LYS A 199 8.23 9.54 14.98
CA LYS A 199 8.64 10.85 14.45
C LYS A 199 10.01 10.76 13.79
N ILE A 200 10.16 11.41 12.65
CA ILE A 200 11.44 11.56 11.95
C ILE A 200 12.32 12.54 12.74
N VAL A 201 13.44 12.04 13.27
CA VAL A 201 14.42 12.87 14.04
C VAL A 201 15.50 13.38 13.13
N GLU A 202 16.09 12.50 12.33
CA GLU A 202 17.24 12.82 11.49
C GLU A 202 17.11 12.21 10.09
N LEU A 203 17.57 12.96 9.11
CA LEU A 203 17.66 12.53 7.71
C LEU A 203 19.13 12.56 7.31
N GLN A 204 19.65 11.41 6.88
CA GLN A 204 21.00 11.25 6.39
C GLN A 204 20.96 11.00 4.89
N ASN A 205 21.65 11.87 4.14
CA ASN A 205 21.70 11.71 2.69
C ASN A 205 22.51 10.47 2.32
N GLY A 206 22.05 9.79 1.29
CA GLY A 206 22.77 8.65 0.72
C GLY A 206 24.08 9.08 0.04
N THR A 207 24.99 8.13 -0.03
CA THR A 207 26.23 8.23 -0.83
C THR A 207 26.16 7.21 -1.96
N ALA A 208 27.15 7.22 -2.86
CA ALA A 208 27.21 6.24 -3.96
C ALA A 208 27.18 4.78 -3.49
N THR A 209 27.64 4.51 -2.26
CA THR A 209 27.72 3.15 -1.69
C THR A 209 26.70 2.85 -0.60
N ARG A 210 26.02 3.87 -0.06
CA ARG A 210 25.06 3.72 1.03
C ARG A 210 23.74 4.40 0.67
N PRO A 211 22.59 3.73 0.84
CA PRO A 211 21.29 4.37 0.66
C PRO A 211 21.08 5.49 1.67
N ALA A 212 20.19 6.42 1.37
CA ALA A 212 19.75 7.44 2.31
C ALA A 212 19.05 6.79 3.50
N MET A 213 19.34 7.25 4.72
CA MET A 213 18.83 6.69 5.97
C MET A 213 18.01 7.73 6.74
N VAL A 214 17.07 7.22 7.53
CA VAL A 214 16.22 8.03 8.41
C VAL A 214 16.26 7.43 9.81
N THR A 215 16.51 8.26 10.79
CA THR A 215 16.35 7.90 12.21
C THR A 215 14.95 8.28 12.66
N ILE A 216 14.21 7.30 13.15
CA ILE A 216 12.83 7.45 13.62
C ILE A 216 12.81 7.18 15.11
N GLU A 217 12.11 8.01 15.86
CA GLU A 217 11.84 7.86 17.29
C GLU A 217 10.41 7.38 17.52
N ASP A 218 10.27 6.22 18.10
CA ASP A 218 8.99 5.61 18.44
C ASP A 218 8.32 6.34 19.62
N GLN A 219 7.04 6.11 19.87
CA GLN A 219 6.30 6.65 21.02
C GLN A 219 6.93 6.25 22.36
N ALA A 220 7.65 5.14 22.43
CA ALA A 220 8.40 4.69 23.60
C ALA A 220 9.76 5.41 23.81
N GLY A 221 10.13 6.37 22.94
CA GLY A 221 11.43 7.05 22.97
C GLY A 221 12.60 6.23 22.38
N SER A 222 12.35 5.06 21.84
CA SER A 222 13.37 4.23 21.20
C SER A 222 13.69 4.75 19.81
N LYS A 223 14.98 5.01 19.52
CA LYS A 223 15.44 5.42 18.20
C LYS A 223 15.89 4.21 17.38
N PHE A 224 15.51 4.19 16.13
CA PHE A 224 15.95 3.17 15.19
C PHE A 224 16.15 3.76 13.78
N ASP A 225 17.10 3.18 13.05
CA ASP A 225 17.41 3.60 11.70
C ASP A 225 16.74 2.74 10.67
N THR A 226 16.32 3.37 9.58
CA THR A 226 15.72 2.69 8.43
C THR A 226 16.08 3.41 7.12
N ILE A 227 15.87 2.75 5.99
CA ILE A 227 16.12 3.33 4.67
C ILE A 227 14.95 4.25 4.29
N VAL A 228 15.24 5.37 3.63
CA VAL A 228 14.22 6.34 3.14
C VAL A 228 13.15 5.66 2.27
N ASP A 229 13.54 4.70 1.44
CA ASP A 229 12.60 3.98 0.57
C ASP A 229 11.56 3.19 1.36
N TYR A 230 11.92 2.70 2.55
CA TYR A 230 11.01 1.95 3.43
C TYR A 230 10.17 2.85 4.33
N THR A 231 10.38 4.15 4.28
CA THR A 231 9.68 5.11 5.12
C THR A 231 8.50 5.72 4.37
N PHE A 232 7.35 5.80 5.01
CA PHE A 232 6.12 6.36 4.48
C PHE A 232 5.59 7.41 5.47
N VAL A 233 5.52 8.69 5.08
CA VAL A 233 4.99 9.74 5.94
C VAL A 233 3.48 9.63 6.03
N VAL A 234 2.94 9.55 7.24
CA VAL A 234 1.51 9.34 7.49
C VAL A 234 0.81 10.53 8.13
N GLY A 235 1.57 11.53 8.56
CA GLY A 235 1.02 12.75 9.16
C GLY A 235 2.10 13.72 9.61
N THR A 236 1.68 14.86 10.13
CA THR A 236 2.55 15.82 10.83
C THR A 236 2.61 15.47 12.30
N ASP A 237 1.79 16.10 13.15
CA ASP A 237 1.72 15.81 14.59
C ASP A 237 0.83 14.61 14.92
N LYS A 238 -0.24 14.42 14.15
CA LYS A 238 -1.18 13.30 14.29
C LYS A 238 -1.21 12.46 13.01
N PRO A 239 -1.37 11.14 13.13
CA PRO A 239 -1.51 10.31 11.95
C PRO A 239 -2.81 10.65 11.22
N ALA A 240 -2.75 10.80 9.89
CA ALA A 240 -3.90 11.09 9.04
C ALA A 240 -4.80 9.86 8.84
N ILE A 241 -4.33 8.69 9.28
CA ILE A 241 -4.99 7.38 9.14
C ILE A 241 -4.87 6.60 10.45
N LYS A 242 -5.81 5.69 10.70
CA LYS A 242 -5.71 4.73 11.79
C LYS A 242 -4.59 3.73 11.50
N LEU A 243 -3.59 3.66 12.39
CA LEU A 243 -2.40 2.81 12.23
C LEU A 243 -2.53 1.46 12.96
N GLU A 244 -3.33 1.38 14.01
CA GLU A 244 -3.45 0.19 14.85
C GLU A 244 -4.45 -0.80 14.26
N ALA A 245 -4.06 -2.08 14.24
CA ALA A 245 -5.00 -3.17 14.08
C ALA A 245 -5.84 -3.26 15.37
N ALA A 246 -7.17 -3.22 15.22
CA ALA A 246 -8.09 -3.37 16.34
C ALA A 246 -8.15 -4.82 16.79
#